data_2e0e8c920cbaa39d9fd404bafcded7e6
#
_entry.id   2e0e8c920cbaa39d9fd404bafcded7e6
#
_cell.length_a   1.000
_cell.length_b   1.000
_cell.length_c   1.000
_cell.angle_alpha   90.00
_cell.angle_beta   90.00
_cell.angle_gamma   90.00
#
_symmetry.space_group_name_H-M   'P 1'
#
loop_
_entity.id
_entity.type
_entity.pdbx_description
1 polymer ?
#
loop_
_entity_poly.entity_id
_entity_poly.type
_entity_poly.pdbx_seq_one_letter_code
_entity_poly.pdbx_strand_id
1 'polypeptide(L)'
;MTDAAVPGRAPFVCAQCGTQIAPVLLACPSCQRLVHADELKGLAATAERAEQVGDPSAALAAWRQALDLLPTDATQHQIVSARIAALSRSLDSGPADVKHGSGWGKGAAGVGTLGALLFKFKFALMFVLTKAKLLLLGLTKASTFFSMLLSASLYWTIWGWKFALGVVLSIYIHEMGHVQALQRYGIKATAPMFIPGLGAVIRLKQYPADAREDARVGLAGPLWGLGAALAAYVVYRATGVGVWGAIAHFGAWVNLFNLVPVWQLDGARGFRALTRQQRLIAVAVIAVMWLVTSEGLLVLLGVAAAAAAGFAHAADEPDHTALLHYAFLVGVLSLMTRIGVPATGP
;
A
#
# COMPACT_ATOMS: atom_id res chain seq x y z
N MET A 1 7.57 41.93 -8.17
CA MET A 1 7.37 40.44 -8.10
C MET A 1 7.66 39.95 -9.51
N THR A 2 8.87 39.49 -9.74
CA THR A 2 9.42 39.08 -11.03
C THR A 2 9.03 37.67 -11.33
N ASP A 3 8.29 37.45 -12.42
CA ASP A 3 7.93 36.15 -13.00
C ASP A 3 9.16 35.29 -13.22
N ALA A 4 9.26 34.21 -12.45
CA ALA A 4 10.22 33.14 -12.70
C ALA A 4 9.69 32.30 -13.88
N ALA A 5 10.13 32.62 -15.08
CA ALA A 5 9.88 31.84 -16.29
C ALA A 5 10.50 30.44 -16.10
N VAL A 6 9.68 29.37 -16.10
CA VAL A 6 10.13 28.00 -16.18
C VAL A 6 10.78 27.77 -17.55
N PRO A 7 12.07 27.40 -17.63
CA PRO A 7 12.73 27.26 -18.94
C PRO A 7 12.22 26.01 -19.67
N GLY A 8 11.73 26.19 -20.92
CA GLY A 8 11.72 25.12 -21.92
C GLY A 8 10.42 24.71 -22.59
N ARG A 9 9.27 25.38 -22.40
CA ARG A 9 8.10 25.15 -23.26
C ARG A 9 7.68 26.42 -23.94
N ALA A 10 7.56 26.39 -25.29
CA ALA A 10 7.01 27.48 -26.04
C ALA A 10 5.54 27.75 -25.64
N PRO A 11 5.09 29.02 -25.61
CA PRO A 11 3.70 29.34 -25.33
C PRO A 11 2.78 28.71 -26.39
N PHE A 12 1.66 28.15 -25.93
CA PHE A 12 0.64 27.60 -26.81
C PHE A 12 -0.23 28.73 -27.36
N VAL A 13 -0.70 28.59 -28.59
CA VAL A 13 -1.71 29.49 -29.17
C VAL A 13 -3.06 28.80 -29.10
N CYS A 14 -4.06 29.44 -28.52
CA CYS A 14 -5.41 28.90 -28.44
C CYS A 14 -5.99 28.72 -29.85
N ALA A 15 -6.34 27.47 -30.20
CA ALA A 15 -6.91 27.16 -31.52
C ALA A 15 -8.30 27.79 -31.74
N GLN A 16 -8.97 28.28 -30.69
CA GLN A 16 -10.29 28.89 -30.80
C GLN A 16 -10.25 30.44 -30.91
N CYS A 17 -9.40 31.12 -30.14
CA CYS A 17 -9.41 32.57 -30.03
C CYS A 17 -8.06 33.24 -30.34
N GLY A 18 -7.01 32.46 -30.65
CA GLY A 18 -5.68 32.98 -30.98
C GLY A 18 -4.87 33.53 -29.80
N THR A 19 -5.40 33.52 -28.58
CA THR A 19 -4.68 34.01 -27.38
C THR A 19 -3.48 33.15 -27.07
N GLN A 20 -2.34 33.74 -26.74
CA GLN A 20 -1.18 33.02 -26.21
C GLN A 20 -1.46 32.51 -24.80
N ILE A 21 -1.22 31.22 -24.58
CA ILE A 21 -1.47 30.52 -23.31
C ILE A 21 -0.11 30.17 -22.71
N ALA A 22 0.12 30.57 -21.45
CA ALA A 22 1.32 30.16 -20.73
C ALA A 22 1.34 28.62 -20.53
N PRO A 23 2.51 27.94 -20.61
CA PRO A 23 2.62 26.50 -20.58
C PRO A 23 2.07 25.82 -19.31
N VAL A 24 1.87 26.59 -18.25
CA VAL A 24 1.34 26.11 -16.95
C VAL A 24 -0.19 26.12 -16.90
N LEU A 25 -0.86 26.82 -17.81
CA LEU A 25 -2.31 26.94 -17.82
C LEU A 25 -2.98 25.75 -18.51
N LEU A 26 -4.00 25.18 -17.89
CA LEU A 26 -4.79 24.07 -18.40
C LEU A 26 -6.02 24.53 -19.19
N ALA A 27 -6.39 25.82 -19.09
CA ALA A 27 -7.45 26.45 -19.87
C ALA A 27 -7.01 27.80 -20.42
N CYS A 28 -7.61 28.19 -21.54
CA CYS A 28 -7.38 29.50 -22.13
C CYS A 28 -7.98 30.59 -21.24
N PRO A 29 -7.22 31.64 -20.86
CA PRO A 29 -7.73 32.71 -20.00
C PRO A 29 -8.81 33.56 -20.64
N SER A 30 -8.86 33.60 -21.99
CA SER A 30 -9.83 34.44 -22.74
C SER A 30 -11.15 33.71 -23.05
N CYS A 31 -11.09 32.44 -23.51
CA CYS A 31 -12.28 31.72 -23.95
C CYS A 31 -12.58 30.44 -23.15
N GLN A 32 -11.81 30.19 -22.10
CA GLN A 32 -12.01 29.06 -21.18
C GLN A 32 -11.86 27.65 -21.83
N ARG A 33 -11.45 27.58 -23.11
CA ARG A 33 -11.22 26.29 -23.77
C ARG A 33 -10.09 25.53 -23.07
N LEU A 34 -10.31 24.25 -22.78
CA LEU A 34 -9.29 23.36 -22.23
C LEU A 34 -8.14 23.18 -23.23
N VAL A 35 -6.89 23.31 -22.75
CA VAL A 35 -5.68 23.19 -23.57
C VAL A 35 -5.52 21.76 -24.07
N HIS A 36 -5.83 20.78 -23.26
CA HIS A 36 -5.66 19.34 -23.52
C HIS A 36 -6.97 18.63 -23.92
N ALA A 37 -7.90 19.35 -24.59
CA ALA A 37 -9.25 18.83 -24.88
C ALA A 37 -9.26 17.50 -25.64
N ASP A 38 -8.37 17.29 -26.61
CA ASP A 38 -8.33 16.07 -27.41
C ASP A 38 -7.66 14.91 -26.65
N GLU A 39 -6.63 15.18 -25.86
CA GLU A 39 -6.01 14.22 -24.95
C GLU A 39 -7.01 13.76 -23.88
N LEU A 40 -7.78 14.68 -23.30
CA LEU A 40 -8.85 14.40 -22.36
C LEU A 40 -9.93 13.48 -22.94
N LYS A 41 -10.34 13.70 -24.19
CA LYS A 41 -11.28 12.80 -24.89
C LYS A 41 -10.70 11.40 -25.06
N GLY A 42 -9.41 11.30 -25.44
CA GLY A 42 -8.72 10.01 -25.58
C GLY A 42 -8.61 9.26 -24.27
N LEU A 43 -8.29 9.96 -23.17
CA LEU A 43 -8.22 9.37 -21.83
C LEU A 43 -9.60 8.92 -21.32
N ALA A 44 -10.64 9.74 -21.53
CA ALA A 44 -12.02 9.35 -21.18
C ALA A 44 -12.47 8.10 -21.93
N ALA A 45 -12.25 8.04 -23.24
CA ALA A 45 -12.58 6.86 -24.04
C ALA A 45 -11.78 5.60 -23.62
N THR A 46 -10.54 5.78 -23.15
CA THR A 46 -9.72 4.69 -22.64
C THR A 46 -10.25 4.19 -21.30
N ALA A 47 -10.61 5.10 -20.41
CA ALA A 47 -11.18 4.78 -19.11
C ALA A 47 -12.54 4.05 -19.25
N GLU A 48 -13.43 4.55 -20.10
CA GLU A 48 -14.74 3.94 -20.36
C GLU A 48 -14.62 2.52 -20.95
N ARG A 49 -13.70 2.31 -21.88
CA ARG A 49 -13.40 0.98 -22.41
C ARG A 49 -12.88 0.03 -21.33
N ALA A 50 -12.01 0.51 -20.46
CA ALA A 50 -11.49 -0.28 -19.36
C ALA A 50 -12.61 -0.68 -18.38
N GLU A 51 -13.55 0.22 -18.09
CA GLU A 51 -14.74 -0.08 -17.29
C GLU A 51 -15.62 -1.15 -17.96
N GLN A 52 -15.84 -1.05 -19.28
CA GLN A 52 -16.65 -2.02 -20.04
C GLN A 52 -16.04 -3.43 -20.04
N VAL A 53 -14.72 -3.56 -20.07
CA VAL A 53 -14.04 -4.86 -20.02
C VAL A 53 -13.78 -5.34 -18.58
N GLY A 54 -14.24 -4.61 -17.57
CA GLY A 54 -14.10 -4.98 -16.16
C GLY A 54 -12.67 -4.84 -15.60
N ASP A 55 -11.88 -3.89 -16.14
CA ASP A 55 -10.58 -3.52 -15.59
C ASP A 55 -10.63 -2.15 -14.88
N PRO A 56 -11.10 -2.12 -13.62
CA PRO A 56 -11.22 -0.86 -12.88
C PRO A 56 -9.87 -0.21 -12.55
N SER A 57 -8.78 -0.99 -12.49
CA SER A 57 -7.44 -0.42 -12.25
C SER A 57 -6.95 0.39 -13.44
N ALA A 58 -7.13 -0.11 -14.66
CA ALA A 58 -6.83 0.62 -15.89
C ALA A 58 -7.74 1.85 -16.05
N ALA A 59 -9.03 1.72 -15.73
CA ALA A 59 -9.98 2.83 -15.75
C ALA A 59 -9.56 3.95 -14.79
N LEU A 60 -9.24 3.61 -13.54
CA LEU A 60 -8.74 4.57 -12.54
C LEU A 60 -7.46 5.26 -13.00
N ALA A 61 -6.53 4.51 -13.59
CA ALA A 61 -5.28 5.08 -14.09
C ALA A 61 -5.52 6.11 -15.20
N ALA A 62 -6.47 5.85 -16.11
CA ALA A 62 -6.83 6.78 -17.19
C ALA A 62 -7.59 8.01 -16.65
N TRP A 63 -8.57 7.83 -15.74
CA TRP A 63 -9.30 8.94 -15.13
C TRP A 63 -8.39 9.84 -14.29
N ARG A 64 -7.40 9.28 -13.55
CA ARG A 64 -6.42 10.08 -12.81
C ARG A 64 -5.51 10.89 -13.73
N GLN A 65 -5.12 10.34 -14.89
CA GLN A 65 -4.37 11.11 -15.89
C GLN A 65 -5.22 12.24 -16.48
N ALA A 66 -6.51 12.00 -16.73
CA ALA A 66 -7.41 13.05 -17.18
C ALA A 66 -7.56 14.16 -16.11
N LEU A 67 -7.62 13.79 -14.83
CA LEU A 67 -7.73 14.75 -13.73
C LEU A 67 -6.53 15.70 -13.67
N ASP A 68 -5.31 15.20 -13.92
CA ASP A 68 -4.07 16.00 -13.95
C ASP A 68 -4.08 17.09 -15.06
N LEU A 69 -4.94 16.93 -16.08
CA LEU A 69 -5.07 17.85 -17.22
C LEU A 69 -6.28 18.80 -17.11
N LEU A 70 -7.02 18.74 -16.02
CA LEU A 70 -8.21 19.56 -15.77
C LEU A 70 -7.93 20.64 -14.73
N PRO A 71 -8.35 21.91 -14.97
CA PRO A 71 -8.34 22.94 -13.94
C PRO A 71 -9.19 22.49 -12.73
N THR A 72 -8.69 22.76 -11.52
CA THR A 72 -9.34 22.32 -10.27
C THR A 72 -10.71 22.92 -10.01
N ASP A 73 -10.99 24.08 -10.60
CA ASP A 73 -12.28 24.80 -10.54
C ASP A 73 -13.26 24.38 -11.64
N ALA A 74 -12.84 23.57 -12.61
CA ALA A 74 -13.69 23.12 -13.70
C ALA A 74 -14.73 22.09 -13.23
N THR A 75 -15.96 22.18 -13.75
CA THR A 75 -17.02 21.19 -13.50
C THR A 75 -16.58 19.76 -13.87
N GLN A 76 -15.84 19.62 -14.97
CA GLN A 76 -15.28 18.34 -15.41
C GLN A 76 -14.34 17.72 -14.36
N HIS A 77 -13.56 18.55 -13.65
CA HIS A 77 -12.68 18.07 -12.57
C HIS A 77 -13.50 17.44 -11.45
N GLN A 78 -14.61 18.06 -11.06
CA GLN A 78 -15.52 17.51 -10.04
C GLN A 78 -16.17 16.20 -10.48
N ILE A 79 -16.63 16.12 -11.74
CA ILE A 79 -17.25 14.90 -12.31
C ILE A 79 -16.25 13.76 -12.32
N VAL A 80 -15.03 13.98 -12.82
CA VAL A 80 -13.97 12.96 -12.90
C VAL A 80 -13.53 12.53 -11.50
N SER A 81 -13.40 13.46 -10.55
CA SER A 81 -13.08 13.15 -9.15
C SER A 81 -14.14 12.26 -8.50
N ALA A 82 -15.43 12.57 -8.71
CA ALA A 82 -16.52 11.74 -8.21
C ALA A 82 -16.51 10.32 -8.83
N ARG A 83 -16.20 10.21 -10.12
CA ARG A 83 -16.09 8.91 -10.81
C ARG A 83 -14.92 8.08 -10.28
N ILE A 84 -13.76 8.70 -10.06
CA ILE A 84 -12.60 8.05 -9.40
C ILE A 84 -13.00 7.52 -8.04
N ALA A 85 -13.64 8.34 -7.19
CA ALA A 85 -14.08 7.92 -5.87
C ALA A 85 -15.11 6.76 -5.91
N ALA A 86 -16.02 6.76 -6.88
CA ALA A 86 -16.99 5.67 -7.06
C ALA A 86 -16.30 4.36 -7.49
N LEU A 87 -15.40 4.41 -8.46
CA LEU A 87 -14.63 3.24 -8.92
C LEU A 87 -13.71 2.69 -7.82
N SER A 88 -13.04 3.54 -7.05
CA SER A 88 -12.22 3.11 -5.91
C SER A 88 -13.05 2.36 -4.88
N ARG A 89 -14.27 2.85 -4.56
CA ARG A 89 -15.17 2.16 -3.63
C ARG A 89 -15.64 0.81 -4.16
N SER A 90 -15.90 0.70 -5.47
CA SER A 90 -16.31 -0.59 -6.07
C SER A 90 -15.21 -1.65 -6.01
N LEU A 91 -13.94 -1.25 -6.09
CA LEU A 91 -12.78 -2.15 -5.89
C LEU A 91 -12.73 -2.74 -4.47
N ASP A 92 -13.15 -1.97 -3.47
CA ASP A 92 -13.14 -2.40 -2.08
C ASP A 92 -14.32 -3.30 -1.72
N SER A 93 -15.47 -3.14 -2.43
CA SER A 93 -16.69 -3.91 -2.17
C SER A 93 -16.63 -5.36 -2.67
N GLY A 94 -15.63 -5.72 -3.48
CA GLY A 94 -15.57 -7.01 -4.17
C GLY A 94 -16.64 -7.15 -5.27
N PRO A 95 -16.62 -8.20 -6.08
CA PRO A 95 -17.74 -8.49 -6.98
C PRO A 95 -18.98 -8.72 -6.10
N ALA A 96 -20.05 -7.96 -6.35
CA ALA A 96 -21.34 -8.16 -5.72
C ALA A 96 -21.68 -9.64 -5.77
N ASP A 97 -22.03 -10.23 -4.61
CA ASP A 97 -22.32 -11.65 -4.43
C ASP A 97 -23.05 -12.25 -5.62
N VAL A 98 -22.33 -12.92 -6.50
CA VAL A 98 -22.92 -13.96 -7.33
C VAL A 98 -23.25 -15.08 -6.34
N LYS A 99 -24.53 -15.19 -5.95
CA LYS A 99 -25.05 -16.26 -5.13
C LYS A 99 -24.62 -17.59 -5.75
N HIS A 100 -23.50 -18.13 -5.31
CA HIS A 100 -23.13 -19.52 -5.56
C HIS A 100 -24.06 -20.35 -4.70
N GLY A 101 -25.04 -20.96 -5.34
CA GLY A 101 -25.89 -21.97 -4.75
C GLY A 101 -25.01 -23.01 -4.06
N SER A 102 -25.20 -23.18 -2.76
CA SER A 102 -24.52 -24.16 -1.95
C SER A 102 -25.02 -25.55 -2.30
N GLY A 103 -24.36 -26.20 -3.25
CA GLY A 103 -24.46 -27.63 -3.51
C GLY A 103 -23.29 -28.37 -2.85
N TRP A 104 -23.24 -28.46 -1.55
CA TRP A 104 -22.30 -29.37 -0.89
C TRP A 104 -22.87 -30.79 -0.88
N GLY A 105 -22.47 -31.57 -1.87
CA GLY A 105 -22.60 -33.01 -1.87
C GLY A 105 -21.71 -33.61 -0.79
N LYS A 106 -22.34 -34.29 0.19
CA LYS A 106 -21.66 -35.13 1.18
C LYS A 106 -21.04 -36.33 0.46
N GLY A 107 -19.72 -36.49 0.53
CA GLY A 107 -19.05 -37.73 0.12
C GLY A 107 -17.58 -37.55 -0.18
N ALA A 108 -16.70 -37.84 0.75
CA ALA A 108 -15.37 -38.43 0.69
C ALA A 108 -14.46 -37.91 1.81
N ALA A 109 -14.68 -38.40 3.02
CA ALA A 109 -13.69 -38.33 4.09
C ALA A 109 -12.61 -39.39 3.81
N GLY A 110 -11.37 -38.97 3.54
CA GLY A 110 -10.26 -39.90 3.54
C GLY A 110 -9.03 -39.59 2.69
N VAL A 111 -9.11 -38.69 1.70
CA VAL A 111 -7.96 -38.34 0.84
C VAL A 111 -7.66 -36.82 0.90
N GLY A 112 -8.37 -36.13 1.78
CA GLY A 112 -8.57 -34.68 1.71
C GLY A 112 -7.45 -33.79 2.29
N THR A 113 -6.65 -34.25 3.23
CA THR A 113 -5.73 -33.32 3.91
C THR A 113 -4.46 -33.06 3.11
N LEU A 114 -3.85 -34.07 2.52
CA LEU A 114 -2.64 -33.88 1.68
C LEU A 114 -3.00 -33.21 0.34
N GLY A 115 -4.12 -33.60 -0.29
CA GLY A 115 -4.64 -32.98 -1.49
C GLY A 115 -5.09 -31.54 -1.29
N ALA A 116 -5.74 -31.23 -0.16
CA ALA A 116 -6.10 -29.86 0.21
C ALA A 116 -4.87 -29.02 0.56
N LEU A 117 -3.83 -29.59 1.15
CA LEU A 117 -2.56 -28.91 1.41
C LEU A 117 -1.83 -28.59 0.10
N LEU A 118 -1.73 -29.58 -0.79
CA LEU A 118 -1.12 -29.40 -2.13
C LEU A 118 -1.94 -28.42 -2.98
N PHE A 119 -3.27 -28.44 -2.90
CA PHE A 119 -4.14 -27.50 -3.59
C PHE A 119 -3.99 -26.08 -3.05
N LYS A 120 -3.91 -25.90 -1.73
CA LYS A 120 -3.59 -24.62 -1.09
C LYS A 120 -2.18 -24.14 -1.43
N PHE A 121 -1.21 -25.08 -1.50
CA PHE A 121 0.17 -24.75 -1.89
C PHE A 121 0.28 -24.32 -3.36
N LYS A 122 -0.53 -24.90 -4.25
CA LYS A 122 -0.63 -24.46 -5.65
C LYS A 122 -1.11 -22.99 -5.76
N PHE A 123 -2.12 -22.60 -4.97
CA PHE A 123 -2.58 -21.21 -4.95
C PHE A 123 -1.53 -20.27 -4.33
N ALA A 124 -0.85 -20.68 -3.25
CA ALA A 124 0.25 -19.92 -2.67
C ALA A 124 1.42 -19.79 -3.66
N LEU A 125 1.80 -20.86 -4.35
CA LEU A 125 2.84 -20.83 -5.38
C LEU A 125 2.43 -19.96 -6.58
N MET A 126 1.18 -20.08 -7.04
CA MET A 126 0.66 -19.26 -8.13
C MET A 126 0.58 -17.78 -7.73
N PHE A 127 0.21 -17.48 -6.48
CA PHE A 127 0.27 -16.14 -5.92
C PHE A 127 1.71 -15.61 -5.91
N VAL A 128 2.67 -16.37 -5.41
CA VAL A 128 4.10 -16.00 -5.39
C VAL A 128 4.62 -15.79 -6.81
N LEU A 129 4.33 -16.69 -7.75
CA LEU A 129 4.76 -16.56 -9.14
C LEU A 129 4.15 -15.34 -9.84
N THR A 130 2.87 -15.05 -9.59
CA THR A 130 2.19 -13.86 -10.13
C THR A 130 2.80 -12.58 -9.57
N LYS A 131 3.20 -12.58 -8.29
CA LYS A 131 3.82 -11.42 -7.62
C LYS A 131 5.32 -11.33 -7.87
N ALA A 132 5.99 -12.42 -8.24
CA ALA A 132 7.42 -12.43 -8.57
C ALA A 132 7.75 -11.42 -9.69
N LYS A 133 6.88 -11.30 -10.71
CA LYS A 133 7.04 -10.31 -11.77
C LYS A 133 7.08 -8.87 -11.23
N LEU A 134 6.22 -8.56 -10.26
CA LEU A 134 6.17 -7.24 -9.61
C LEU A 134 7.44 -6.98 -8.79
N LEU A 135 7.89 -7.96 -8.01
CA LEU A 135 9.14 -7.88 -7.25
C LEU A 135 10.34 -7.65 -8.17
N LEU A 136 10.44 -8.40 -9.26
CA LEU A 136 11.52 -8.24 -10.23
C LEU A 136 11.49 -6.87 -10.91
N LEU A 137 10.29 -6.35 -11.27
CA LEU A 137 10.15 -5.02 -11.86
C LEU A 137 10.68 -3.90 -10.94
N GLY A 138 10.49 -4.02 -9.62
CA GLY A 138 11.09 -3.07 -8.66
C GLY A 138 12.62 -3.12 -8.67
N LEU A 139 13.21 -4.31 -8.73
CA LEU A 139 14.67 -4.50 -8.72
C LEU A 139 15.35 -4.03 -10.02
N THR A 140 14.63 -3.91 -11.14
CA THR A 140 15.21 -3.41 -12.41
C THR A 140 15.49 -1.90 -12.38
N LYS A 141 15.00 -1.16 -11.38
CA LYS A 141 15.33 0.25 -11.20
C LYS A 141 16.69 0.40 -10.54
N ALA A 142 17.66 0.92 -11.27
CA ALA A 142 19.05 1.06 -10.79
C ALA A 142 19.14 1.81 -9.45
N SER A 143 18.35 2.88 -9.25
CA SER A 143 18.31 3.63 -7.99
C SER A 143 17.85 2.78 -6.80
N THR A 144 16.83 1.93 -6.98
CA THR A 144 16.36 1.00 -5.94
C THR A 144 17.44 -0.01 -5.61
N PHE A 145 18.03 -0.64 -6.64
CA PHE A 145 19.08 -1.65 -6.46
C PHE A 145 20.29 -1.09 -5.71
N PHE A 146 20.85 0.06 -6.14
CA PHE A 146 21.99 0.68 -5.46
C PHE A 146 21.67 1.13 -4.05
N SER A 147 20.49 1.68 -3.79
CA SER A 147 20.09 2.07 -2.43
C SER A 147 19.89 0.86 -1.50
N MET A 148 19.40 -0.27 -2.03
CA MET A 148 19.34 -1.54 -1.29
C MET A 148 20.73 -2.07 -0.95
N LEU A 149 21.68 -2.05 -1.90
CA LEU A 149 23.07 -2.46 -1.66
C LEU A 149 23.73 -1.61 -0.58
N LEU A 150 23.52 -0.28 -0.62
CA LEU A 150 24.04 0.64 0.38
C LEU A 150 23.49 0.32 1.77
N SER A 151 22.19 0.10 1.89
CA SER A 151 21.56 -0.28 3.16
C SER A 151 22.02 -1.64 3.65
N ALA A 152 22.12 -2.62 2.75
CA ALA A 152 22.62 -3.94 3.09
C ALA A 152 24.08 -3.90 3.57
N SER A 153 24.93 -3.09 2.93
CA SER A 153 26.33 -2.91 3.33
C SER A 153 26.45 -2.34 4.74
N LEU A 154 25.64 -1.32 5.08
CA LEU A 154 25.62 -0.76 6.43
C LEU A 154 25.15 -1.79 7.46
N TYR A 155 24.05 -2.47 7.20
CA TYR A 155 23.52 -3.48 8.12
C TYR A 155 24.46 -4.69 8.27
N TRP A 156 25.20 -5.05 7.21
CA TRP A 156 26.22 -6.11 7.27
C TRP A 156 27.29 -5.81 8.30
N THR A 157 27.79 -4.59 8.39
CA THR A 157 28.83 -4.23 9.38
C THR A 157 28.35 -4.36 10.82
N ILE A 158 27.01 -4.28 11.06
CA ILE A 158 26.43 -4.31 12.41
C ILE A 158 25.97 -5.72 12.80
N TRP A 159 25.30 -6.45 11.87
CA TRP A 159 24.55 -7.68 12.20
C TRP A 159 24.98 -8.91 11.36
N GLY A 160 25.96 -8.76 10.48
CA GLY A 160 26.39 -9.81 9.58
C GLY A 160 25.52 -9.91 8.31
N TRP A 161 26.13 -10.42 7.23
CA TRP A 161 25.56 -10.33 5.88
C TRP A 161 24.24 -11.11 5.68
N LYS A 162 24.09 -12.28 6.33
CA LYS A 162 22.89 -13.11 6.19
C LYS A 162 21.65 -12.39 6.74
N PHE A 163 21.79 -11.80 7.94
CA PHE A 163 20.70 -11.05 8.57
C PHE A 163 20.42 -9.75 7.82
N ALA A 164 21.47 -9.01 7.43
CA ALA A 164 21.34 -7.75 6.68
C ALA A 164 20.57 -7.96 5.37
N LEU A 165 20.91 -9.00 4.60
CA LEU A 165 20.21 -9.33 3.37
C LEU A 165 18.74 -9.68 3.62
N GLY A 166 18.45 -10.46 4.65
CA GLY A 166 17.08 -10.84 5.02
C GLY A 166 16.24 -9.62 5.42
N VAL A 167 16.79 -8.70 6.20
CA VAL A 167 16.11 -7.46 6.62
C VAL A 167 15.83 -6.56 5.41
N VAL A 168 16.82 -6.31 4.55
CA VAL A 168 16.63 -5.47 3.36
C VAL A 168 15.59 -6.08 2.42
N LEU A 169 15.60 -7.40 2.25
CA LEU A 169 14.58 -8.10 1.45
C LEU A 169 13.19 -8.00 2.09
N SER A 170 13.08 -8.11 3.41
CA SER A 170 11.82 -7.95 4.13
C SER A 170 11.24 -6.53 3.97
N ILE A 171 12.10 -5.50 4.08
CA ILE A 171 11.70 -4.11 3.85
C ILE A 171 11.28 -3.93 2.37
N TYR A 172 12.03 -4.48 1.43
CA TYR A 172 11.67 -4.42 0.01
C TYR A 172 10.29 -5.05 -0.27
N ILE A 173 10.00 -6.21 0.31
CA ILE A 173 8.70 -6.87 0.16
C ILE A 173 7.59 -6.01 0.76
N HIS A 174 7.81 -5.39 1.92
CA HIS A 174 6.88 -4.43 2.53
C HIS A 174 6.56 -3.28 1.57
N GLU A 175 7.57 -2.61 1.01
CA GLU A 175 7.37 -1.50 0.06
C GLU A 175 6.63 -1.92 -1.21
N MET A 176 6.89 -3.14 -1.68
CA MET A 176 6.17 -3.68 -2.83
C MET A 176 4.68 -3.92 -2.54
N GLY A 177 4.30 -4.10 -1.28
CA GLY A 177 2.90 -4.08 -0.84
C GLY A 177 2.23 -2.73 -1.14
N HIS A 178 2.87 -1.63 -0.79
CA HIS A 178 2.39 -0.28 -1.13
C HIS A 178 2.32 -0.06 -2.64
N VAL A 179 3.37 -0.44 -3.38
CA VAL A 179 3.40 -0.32 -4.85
C VAL A 179 2.24 -1.08 -5.49
N GLN A 180 1.97 -2.29 -5.02
CA GLN A 180 0.85 -3.09 -5.53
C GLN A 180 -0.50 -2.43 -5.27
N ALA A 181 -0.71 -1.91 -4.06
CA ALA A 181 -1.95 -1.21 -3.71
C ALA A 181 -2.11 0.06 -4.56
N LEU A 182 -1.05 0.87 -4.71
CA LEU A 182 -1.05 2.05 -5.57
C LEU A 182 -1.40 1.72 -7.02
N GLN A 183 -0.82 0.64 -7.58
CA GLN A 183 -1.15 0.19 -8.94
C GLN A 183 -2.61 -0.25 -9.06
N ARG A 184 -3.15 -0.94 -8.03
CA ARG A 184 -4.56 -1.35 -8.00
C ARG A 184 -5.51 -0.15 -8.10
N TYR A 185 -5.16 0.96 -7.45
CA TYR A 185 -5.95 2.21 -7.48
C TYR A 185 -5.54 3.15 -8.62
N GLY A 186 -4.69 2.71 -9.55
CA GLY A 186 -4.23 3.51 -10.69
C GLY A 186 -3.38 4.73 -10.31
N ILE A 187 -2.81 4.74 -9.11
CA ILE A 187 -1.98 5.83 -8.59
C ILE A 187 -0.54 5.67 -9.07
N LYS A 188 0.00 6.68 -9.73
CA LYS A 188 1.40 6.72 -10.17
C LYS A 188 2.32 7.00 -8.98
N ALA A 189 3.30 6.11 -8.77
CA ALA A 189 4.33 6.24 -7.75
C ALA A 189 5.73 6.01 -8.34
N THR A 190 6.75 6.47 -7.61
CA THR A 190 8.14 6.13 -7.95
C THR A 190 8.48 4.72 -7.45
N ALA A 191 9.58 4.16 -7.96
CA ALA A 191 10.16 2.96 -7.34
C ALA A 191 10.65 3.28 -5.91
N PRO A 192 10.64 2.30 -5.00
CA PRO A 192 11.15 2.47 -3.64
C PRO A 192 12.61 2.90 -3.63
N MET A 193 12.96 3.84 -2.76
CA MET A 193 14.33 4.27 -2.51
C MET A 193 14.69 3.96 -1.05
N PHE A 194 15.72 3.17 -0.83
CA PHE A 194 16.18 2.78 0.50
C PHE A 194 17.05 3.86 1.12
N ILE A 195 16.78 4.19 2.38
CA ILE A 195 17.57 5.11 3.19
C ILE A 195 18.12 4.31 4.37
N PRO A 196 19.44 4.09 4.44
CA PRO A 196 20.04 3.33 5.53
C PRO A 196 19.62 3.87 6.90
N GLY A 197 19.15 2.98 7.79
CA GLY A 197 18.67 3.34 9.13
C GLY A 197 17.25 3.90 9.22
N LEU A 198 16.64 4.32 8.10
CA LEU A 198 15.28 4.90 8.07
C LEU A 198 14.24 4.03 7.34
N GLY A 199 14.68 2.95 6.66
CA GLY A 199 13.79 2.09 5.87
C GLY A 199 13.78 2.46 4.38
N ALA A 200 12.61 2.52 3.75
CA ALA A 200 12.48 2.93 2.36
C ALA A 200 11.35 3.97 2.17
N VAL A 201 11.41 4.70 1.07
CA VAL A 201 10.46 5.78 0.75
C VAL A 201 9.98 5.65 -0.69
N ILE A 202 8.65 5.71 -0.87
CA ILE A 202 7.99 5.80 -2.17
C ILE A 202 7.42 7.21 -2.32
N ARG A 203 7.78 7.91 -3.40
CA ARG A 203 7.18 9.21 -3.72
C ARG A 203 5.91 9.00 -4.54
N LEU A 204 4.80 9.51 -4.03
CA LEU A 204 3.53 9.56 -4.74
C LEU A 204 3.58 10.71 -5.76
N LYS A 205 3.16 10.44 -7.00
CA LYS A 205 2.93 11.46 -8.03
C LYS A 205 1.48 11.96 -7.99
N GLN A 206 0.59 11.16 -7.44
CA GLN A 206 -0.82 11.45 -7.24
C GLN A 206 -1.22 10.96 -5.86
N TYR A 207 -2.18 11.62 -5.23
CA TYR A 207 -2.64 11.24 -3.88
C TYR A 207 -3.86 10.33 -3.94
N PRO A 208 -4.08 9.50 -2.90
CA PRO A 208 -5.34 8.78 -2.71
C PRO A 208 -6.55 9.72 -2.74
N ALA A 209 -7.68 9.24 -3.26
CA ALA A 209 -8.89 10.04 -3.42
C ALA A 209 -9.57 10.36 -2.09
N ASP A 210 -9.49 9.44 -1.13
CA ASP A 210 -10.07 9.56 0.20
C ASP A 210 -9.26 8.80 1.26
N ALA A 211 -9.68 8.92 2.52
CA ALA A 211 -9.02 8.27 3.65
C ALA A 211 -9.11 6.73 3.59
N ARG A 212 -10.14 6.15 2.96
CA ARG A 212 -10.29 4.70 2.82
C ARG A 212 -9.24 4.15 1.86
N GLU A 213 -9.11 4.77 0.69
CA GLU A 213 -8.08 4.41 -0.29
C GLU A 213 -6.67 4.56 0.32
N ASP A 214 -6.43 5.65 1.06
CA ASP A 214 -5.16 5.88 1.77
C ASP A 214 -4.87 4.79 2.81
N ALA A 215 -5.89 4.33 3.54
CA ALA A 215 -5.75 3.23 4.49
C ALA A 215 -5.42 1.89 3.81
N ARG A 216 -6.05 1.59 2.65
CA ARG A 216 -5.72 0.38 1.87
C ARG A 216 -4.27 0.40 1.42
N VAL A 217 -3.81 1.54 0.91
CA VAL A 217 -2.42 1.69 0.51
C VAL A 217 -1.49 1.61 1.73
N GLY A 218 -1.81 2.31 2.82
CA GLY A 218 -1.00 2.31 4.04
C GLY A 218 -0.84 0.92 4.65
N LEU A 219 -1.94 0.18 4.83
CA LEU A 219 -1.89 -1.14 5.45
C LEU A 219 -1.37 -2.26 4.54
N ALA A 220 -1.24 -2.03 3.22
CA ALA A 220 -0.72 -3.02 2.28
C ALA A 220 0.75 -3.37 2.54
N GLY A 221 1.59 -2.38 2.91
CA GLY A 221 2.98 -2.62 3.28
C GLY A 221 3.11 -3.60 4.45
N PRO A 222 2.54 -3.28 5.63
CA PRO A 222 2.55 -4.20 6.76
C PRO A 222 1.95 -5.58 6.48
N LEU A 223 0.93 -5.70 5.62
CA LEU A 223 0.37 -7.00 5.21
C LEU A 223 1.39 -7.84 4.42
N TRP A 224 2.11 -7.24 3.49
CA TRP A 224 3.16 -7.92 2.74
C TRP A 224 4.37 -8.20 3.61
N GLY A 225 4.73 -7.27 4.50
CA GLY A 225 5.79 -7.44 5.48
C GLY A 225 5.50 -8.58 6.47
N LEU A 226 4.25 -8.74 6.91
CA LEU A 226 3.80 -9.91 7.67
C LEU A 226 4.00 -11.20 6.86
N GLY A 227 3.67 -11.19 5.57
CA GLY A 227 3.92 -12.33 4.68
C GLY A 227 5.40 -12.72 4.61
N ALA A 228 6.30 -11.74 4.50
CA ALA A 228 7.75 -11.96 4.52
C ALA A 228 8.23 -12.53 5.87
N ALA A 229 7.75 -11.99 6.99
CA ALA A 229 8.08 -12.46 8.32
C ALA A 229 7.58 -13.90 8.57
N LEU A 230 6.36 -14.23 8.13
CA LEU A 230 5.83 -15.59 8.19
C LEU A 230 6.62 -16.57 7.33
N ALA A 231 7.04 -16.18 6.13
CA ALA A 231 7.89 -17.00 5.27
C ALA A 231 9.23 -17.30 5.94
N ALA A 232 9.90 -16.30 6.52
CA ALA A 232 11.12 -16.49 7.30
C ALA A 232 10.90 -17.41 8.50
N TYR A 233 9.77 -17.28 9.21
CA TYR A 233 9.41 -18.15 10.33
C TYR A 233 9.22 -19.62 9.89
N VAL A 234 8.55 -19.85 8.75
CA VAL A 234 8.38 -21.20 8.20
C VAL A 234 9.73 -21.83 7.88
N VAL A 235 10.66 -21.07 7.27
CA VAL A 235 12.02 -21.54 7.00
C VAL A 235 12.76 -21.85 8.31
N TYR A 236 12.65 -20.99 9.32
CA TYR A 236 13.21 -21.25 10.65
C TYR A 236 12.70 -22.55 11.24
N ARG A 237 11.38 -22.79 11.20
CA ARG A 237 10.76 -24.01 11.74
C ARG A 237 11.18 -25.27 10.97
N ALA A 238 11.42 -25.14 9.67
CA ALA A 238 11.84 -26.27 8.82
C ALA A 238 13.34 -26.59 8.93
N THR A 239 14.19 -25.58 9.17
CA THR A 239 15.64 -25.75 9.12
C THR A 239 16.34 -25.68 10.47
N GLY A 240 15.71 -25.08 11.49
CA GLY A 240 16.32 -24.79 12.79
C GLY A 240 17.38 -23.67 12.75
N VAL A 241 17.64 -23.06 11.59
CA VAL A 241 18.70 -22.06 11.41
C VAL A 241 18.28 -20.73 12.02
N GLY A 242 18.94 -20.32 13.11
CA GLY A 242 18.54 -19.17 13.97
C GLY A 242 18.42 -17.84 13.23
N VAL A 243 19.19 -17.58 12.18
CA VAL A 243 19.11 -16.33 11.41
C VAL A 243 17.71 -16.12 10.81
N TRP A 244 17.01 -17.16 10.40
CA TRP A 244 15.65 -17.05 9.87
C TRP A 244 14.64 -16.68 10.96
N GLY A 245 14.84 -17.21 12.19
CA GLY A 245 14.08 -16.79 13.35
C GLY A 245 14.29 -15.33 13.70
N ALA A 246 15.55 -14.86 13.64
CA ALA A 246 15.89 -13.46 13.87
C ALA A 246 15.26 -12.53 12.81
N ILE A 247 15.30 -12.91 11.52
CA ILE A 247 14.65 -12.16 10.42
C ILE A 247 13.13 -12.10 10.63
N ALA A 248 12.50 -13.21 11.01
CA ALA A 248 11.06 -13.27 11.28
C ALA A 248 10.66 -12.35 12.44
N HIS A 249 11.38 -12.44 13.55
CA HIS A 249 11.16 -11.62 14.74
C HIS A 249 11.33 -10.12 14.42
N PHE A 250 12.48 -9.74 13.86
CA PHE A 250 12.78 -8.35 13.53
C PHE A 250 11.83 -7.80 12.47
N GLY A 251 11.50 -8.59 11.42
CA GLY A 251 10.52 -8.23 10.41
C GLY A 251 9.12 -7.98 11.02
N ALA A 252 8.69 -8.82 11.96
CA ALA A 252 7.44 -8.61 12.69
C ALA A 252 7.48 -7.33 13.53
N TRP A 253 8.58 -7.09 14.25
CA TRP A 253 8.76 -5.89 15.08
C TRP A 253 8.74 -4.60 14.26
N VAL A 254 9.46 -4.54 13.12
CA VAL A 254 9.47 -3.37 12.23
C VAL A 254 8.08 -3.10 11.66
N ASN A 255 7.36 -4.14 11.22
CA ASN A 255 6.00 -3.98 10.71
C ASN A 255 5.02 -3.53 11.79
N LEU A 256 5.18 -4.01 13.04
CA LEU A 256 4.39 -3.55 14.18
C LEU A 256 4.70 -2.08 14.51
N PHE A 257 5.97 -1.67 14.43
CA PHE A 257 6.36 -0.26 14.58
C PHE A 257 5.70 0.64 13.51
N ASN A 258 5.63 0.19 12.26
CA ASN A 258 4.97 0.93 11.19
C ASN A 258 3.45 1.10 11.42
N LEU A 259 2.83 0.33 12.31
CA LEU A 259 1.43 0.52 12.68
C LEU A 259 1.20 1.63 13.71
N VAL A 260 2.25 2.26 14.24
CA VAL A 260 2.09 3.42 15.15
C VAL A 260 1.38 4.55 14.41
N PRO A 261 0.22 5.06 14.92
CA PRO A 261 -0.61 6.00 14.18
C PRO A 261 -0.12 7.45 14.32
N VAL A 262 1.16 7.68 13.99
CA VAL A 262 1.79 8.99 14.03
C VAL A 262 2.47 9.34 12.71
N TRP A 263 2.45 10.61 12.37
CA TRP A 263 3.14 11.22 11.24
C TRP A 263 2.89 10.50 9.91
N GLN A 264 3.95 10.00 9.25
CA GLN A 264 3.94 9.37 7.93
C GLN A 264 3.93 7.83 7.99
N LEU A 265 3.88 7.24 9.20
CA LEU A 265 3.85 5.80 9.35
C LEU A 265 2.53 5.20 8.79
N ASP A 266 2.58 3.97 8.38
CA ASP A 266 1.45 3.27 7.73
C ASP A 266 0.21 3.18 8.63
N GLY A 267 0.43 3.03 9.94
CA GLY A 267 -0.62 3.06 10.94
C GLY A 267 -1.39 4.37 10.96
N ALA A 268 -0.74 5.51 10.73
CA ALA A 268 -1.42 6.80 10.67
C ALA A 268 -2.38 6.86 9.48
N ARG A 269 -1.99 6.28 8.34
CA ARG A 269 -2.84 6.19 7.15
C ARG A 269 -4.05 5.28 7.42
N GLY A 270 -3.83 4.11 8.04
CA GLY A 270 -4.89 3.21 8.48
C GLY A 270 -5.87 3.87 9.46
N PHE A 271 -5.35 4.60 10.45
CA PHE A 271 -6.16 5.25 11.48
C PHE A 271 -7.00 6.42 10.97
N ARG A 272 -6.58 7.12 9.90
CA ARG A 272 -7.36 8.23 9.32
C ARG A 272 -8.72 7.78 8.79
N ALA A 273 -8.84 6.54 8.32
CA ALA A 273 -10.08 5.99 7.81
C ALA A 273 -11.05 5.50 8.90
N LEU A 274 -10.63 5.49 10.18
CA LEU A 274 -11.43 4.97 11.27
C LEU A 274 -12.26 6.06 11.96
N THR A 275 -13.52 5.75 12.24
CA THR A 275 -14.36 6.56 13.14
C THR A 275 -13.79 6.52 14.57
N ARG A 276 -14.20 7.48 15.42
CA ARG A 276 -13.75 7.51 16.82
C ARG A 276 -14.05 6.21 17.56
N GLN A 277 -15.24 5.62 17.34
CA GLN A 277 -15.58 4.33 17.94
C GLN A 277 -14.66 3.21 17.47
N GLN A 278 -14.36 3.14 16.18
CA GLN A 278 -13.44 2.14 15.62
C GLN A 278 -12.00 2.31 16.15
N ARG A 279 -11.54 3.55 16.36
CA ARG A 279 -10.24 3.82 17.00
C ARG A 279 -10.20 3.31 18.44
N LEU A 280 -11.27 3.47 19.21
CA LEU A 280 -11.35 2.92 20.56
C LEU A 280 -11.34 1.38 20.57
N ILE A 281 -11.97 0.74 19.58
CA ILE A 281 -11.87 -0.72 19.40
C ILE A 281 -10.42 -1.12 19.10
N ALA A 282 -9.72 -0.40 18.22
CA ALA A 282 -8.31 -0.66 17.92
C ALA A 282 -7.42 -0.50 19.17
N VAL A 283 -7.65 0.52 19.99
CA VAL A 283 -6.96 0.70 21.28
C VAL A 283 -7.23 -0.48 22.22
N ALA A 284 -8.46 -0.96 22.31
CA ALA A 284 -8.80 -2.13 23.12
C ALA A 284 -8.06 -3.40 22.63
N VAL A 285 -8.00 -3.62 21.32
CA VAL A 285 -7.22 -4.73 20.72
C VAL A 285 -5.75 -4.62 21.09
N ILE A 286 -5.14 -3.43 20.98
CA ILE A 286 -3.74 -3.19 21.36
C ILE A 286 -3.52 -3.51 22.84
N ALA A 287 -4.40 -3.06 23.72
CA ALA A 287 -4.31 -3.33 25.16
C ALA A 287 -4.42 -4.83 25.47
N VAL A 288 -5.34 -5.55 24.85
CA VAL A 288 -5.47 -7.01 24.98
C VAL A 288 -4.18 -7.71 24.52
N MET A 289 -3.66 -7.31 23.35
CA MET A 289 -2.42 -7.91 22.83
C MET A 289 -1.22 -7.59 23.70
N TRP A 290 -1.15 -6.41 24.31
CA TRP A 290 -0.13 -6.11 25.30
C TRP A 290 -0.21 -7.02 26.52
N LEU A 291 -1.40 -7.23 27.07
CA LEU A 291 -1.59 -8.16 28.20
C LEU A 291 -1.18 -9.60 27.84
N VAL A 292 -1.43 -10.05 26.61
CA VAL A 292 -1.09 -11.41 26.15
C VAL A 292 0.41 -11.56 25.86
N THR A 293 1.02 -10.54 25.23
CA THR A 293 2.39 -10.66 24.72
C THR A 293 3.44 -9.97 25.59
N SER A 294 3.05 -9.01 26.43
CA SER A 294 3.95 -8.12 27.18
C SER A 294 4.97 -7.40 26.28
N GLU A 295 4.65 -7.19 25.00
CA GLU A 295 5.53 -6.52 24.03
C GLU A 295 5.56 -5.02 24.33
N GLY A 296 6.74 -4.47 24.62
CA GLY A 296 6.90 -3.05 25.00
C GLY A 296 6.47 -2.06 23.92
N LEU A 297 6.63 -2.42 22.65
CA LEU A 297 6.21 -1.60 21.52
C LEU A 297 4.70 -1.34 21.52
N LEU A 298 3.89 -2.28 22.02
CA LEU A 298 2.44 -2.10 22.12
C LEU A 298 2.03 -1.00 23.10
N VAL A 299 2.87 -0.68 24.09
CA VAL A 299 2.62 0.48 24.98
C VAL A 299 2.72 1.78 24.18
N LEU A 300 3.80 1.94 23.38
CA LEU A 300 3.96 3.10 22.50
C LEU A 300 2.81 3.18 21.49
N LEU A 301 2.47 2.06 20.85
CA LEU A 301 1.37 1.96 19.89
C LEU A 301 0.04 2.35 20.55
N GLY A 302 -0.24 1.84 21.76
CA GLY A 302 -1.46 2.11 22.51
C GLY A 302 -1.60 3.57 22.94
N VAL A 303 -0.51 4.18 23.44
CA VAL A 303 -0.50 5.60 23.79
C VAL A 303 -0.75 6.48 22.54
N ALA A 304 -0.06 6.20 21.44
CA ALA A 304 -0.26 6.93 20.19
C ALA A 304 -1.68 6.75 19.63
N ALA A 305 -2.22 5.52 19.67
CA ALA A 305 -3.58 5.21 19.21
C ALA A 305 -4.64 5.89 20.09
N ALA A 306 -4.45 5.91 21.41
CA ALA A 306 -5.36 6.60 22.35
C ALA A 306 -5.32 8.12 22.12
N ALA A 307 -4.13 8.70 21.92
CA ALA A 307 -4.00 10.11 21.57
C ALA A 307 -4.70 10.43 20.23
N ALA A 308 -4.49 9.59 19.20
CA ALA A 308 -5.16 9.77 17.91
C ALA A 308 -6.70 9.62 18.01
N ALA A 309 -7.20 8.73 18.89
CA ALA A 309 -8.63 8.58 19.13
C ALA A 309 -9.25 9.80 19.86
N GLY A 310 -8.47 10.45 20.74
CA GLY A 310 -8.93 11.61 21.51
C GLY A 310 -8.83 12.92 20.75
N PHE A 311 -7.74 13.17 20.07
CA PHE A 311 -7.37 14.51 19.58
C PHE A 311 -7.36 14.64 18.05
N ALA A 312 -7.19 13.54 17.28
CA ALA A 312 -7.16 13.64 15.83
C ALA A 312 -8.56 13.59 15.21
N HIS A 313 -8.74 14.32 14.11
CA HIS A 313 -9.98 14.24 13.32
C HIS A 313 -10.27 12.79 12.90
N ALA A 314 -11.46 12.32 13.18
CA ALA A 314 -11.91 10.97 12.84
C ALA A 314 -12.74 10.98 11.56
N ALA A 315 -12.82 9.84 10.88
CA ALA A 315 -13.71 9.68 9.75
C ALA A 315 -15.19 9.70 10.22
N ASP A 316 -16.06 10.24 9.37
CA ASP A 316 -17.49 10.29 9.65
C ASP A 316 -18.17 8.93 9.43
N GLU A 317 -17.69 8.17 8.43
CA GLU A 317 -18.21 6.85 8.08
C GLU A 317 -17.27 5.72 8.51
N PRO A 318 -17.81 4.59 9.00
CA PRO A 318 -17.00 3.47 9.46
C PRO A 318 -16.32 2.74 8.28
N ASP A 319 -15.07 2.35 8.50
CA ASP A 319 -14.31 1.46 7.60
C ASP A 319 -13.96 0.15 8.32
N HIS A 320 -14.83 -0.85 8.15
CA HIS A 320 -14.66 -2.15 8.80
C HIS A 320 -13.44 -2.90 8.26
N THR A 321 -13.11 -2.74 6.98
CA THR A 321 -11.95 -3.41 6.37
C THR A 321 -10.64 -2.84 6.91
N ALA A 322 -10.52 -1.51 7.07
CA ALA A 322 -9.35 -0.90 7.68
C ALA A 322 -9.18 -1.35 9.14
N LEU A 323 -10.28 -1.35 9.91
CA LEU A 323 -10.26 -1.84 11.29
C LEU A 323 -9.82 -3.30 11.39
N LEU A 324 -10.38 -4.18 10.56
CA LEU A 324 -10.04 -5.61 10.56
C LEU A 324 -8.57 -5.85 10.17
N HIS A 325 -8.08 -5.18 9.13
CA HIS A 325 -6.66 -5.29 8.72
C HIS A 325 -5.74 -4.79 9.83
N TYR A 326 -6.07 -3.64 10.44
CA TYR A 326 -5.26 -3.07 11.51
C TYR A 326 -5.23 -4.00 12.73
N ALA A 327 -6.38 -4.46 13.19
CA ALA A 327 -6.50 -5.37 14.34
C ALA A 327 -5.80 -6.71 14.08
N PHE A 328 -5.98 -7.28 12.89
CA PHE A 328 -5.30 -8.51 12.47
C PHE A 328 -3.78 -8.36 12.48
N LEU A 329 -3.27 -7.26 11.90
CA LEU A 329 -1.84 -6.98 11.87
C LEU A 329 -1.27 -6.80 13.28
N VAL A 330 -1.92 -6.01 14.14
CA VAL A 330 -1.52 -5.86 15.54
C VAL A 330 -1.47 -7.22 16.24
N GLY A 331 -2.52 -8.04 16.07
CA GLY A 331 -2.62 -9.35 16.69
C GLY A 331 -1.50 -10.29 16.25
N VAL A 332 -1.35 -10.51 14.94
CA VAL A 332 -0.40 -11.52 14.44
C VAL A 332 1.05 -11.05 14.60
N LEU A 333 1.35 -9.77 14.30
CA LEU A 333 2.72 -9.24 14.42
C LEU A 333 3.19 -9.26 15.88
N SER A 334 2.35 -8.89 16.85
CA SER A 334 2.73 -8.94 18.27
C SER A 334 2.93 -10.36 18.80
N LEU A 335 2.20 -11.35 18.27
CA LEU A 335 2.48 -12.77 18.58
C LEU A 335 3.81 -13.22 17.97
N MET A 336 4.15 -12.74 16.78
CA MET A 336 5.42 -13.07 16.14
C MET A 336 6.64 -12.47 16.84
N THR A 337 6.52 -11.34 17.54
CA THR A 337 7.61 -10.82 18.38
C THR A 337 7.93 -11.71 19.59
N ARG A 338 7.09 -12.71 19.90
CA ARG A 338 7.36 -13.71 20.93
C ARG A 338 8.20 -14.90 20.43
N ILE A 339 8.57 -14.94 19.16
CA ILE A 339 9.43 -15.98 18.62
C ILE A 339 10.78 -15.92 19.34
N GLY A 340 11.05 -16.93 20.17
CA GLY A 340 12.35 -17.11 20.83
C GLY A 340 13.40 -17.41 19.76
N VAL A 341 14.36 -16.52 19.58
CA VAL A 341 15.53 -16.77 18.75
C VAL A 341 16.62 -17.31 19.67
N PRO A 342 17.10 -18.55 19.47
CA PRO A 342 18.24 -19.02 20.20
C PRO A 342 19.40 -18.05 20.00
N ALA A 343 20.09 -17.67 21.10
CA ALA A 343 21.35 -16.96 20.98
C ALA A 343 22.31 -17.87 20.18
N THR A 344 22.37 -17.67 18.87
CA THR A 344 23.38 -18.34 18.05
C THR A 344 24.71 -17.71 18.41
N GLY A 345 25.54 -18.45 19.13
CA GLY A 345 26.96 -18.15 19.14
C GLY A 345 27.50 -18.08 17.71
N PRO A 346 28.69 -17.46 17.56
CA PRO A 346 29.27 -17.14 16.26
C PRO A 346 29.39 -18.35 15.34
#